data_fe24673f8c1c58f6dbf438dff1348b76
#
_entry.id   fe24673f8c1c58f6dbf438dff1348b76
#
_cell.length_a   1.000
_cell.length_b   1.000
_cell.length_c   1.000
_cell.angle_alpha   90.00
_cell.angle_beta   90.00
_cell.angle_gamma   90.00
#
_symmetry.space_group_name_H-M   'P 1'
#
loop_
_entity.id
_entity.type
_entity.pdbx_description
1 polymer ?
#
loop_
_entity_poly.entity_id
_entity_poly.type
_entity_poly.pdbx_seq_one_letter_code
_entity_poly.pdbx_strand_id
1 'polypeptide(L)'
;MWDNPLSIYDKEIIMANGTSIFGKIIYQDEKMIKVETWIGYLIIDKNQVVRVVTNIVEKPDEQYVPPELASDIKDDKPITIQAPYISKTGEPAPIGEPTSRVPNCVLVGNIKERKDLSGNTILSGEIKNIGGRRADFVKINIVFRKNWSGDTETRTAFVEGSYVTFEGTGITSNNSLLPGATGTFEMIIPKDFGQFIGYTYNIDWEVYR
;
A
#
# COMPACT_ATOMS: atom_id res chain seq x y z
N MET A 1 25.08 -1.16 2.47
CA MET A 1 23.65 -1.26 2.17
C MET A 1 23.09 0.15 2.28
N TRP A 2 22.56 0.71 1.20
CA TRP A 2 21.98 2.06 1.26
C TRP A 2 20.55 1.90 1.75
N ASP A 3 20.29 2.27 3.00
CA ASP A 3 18.91 2.37 3.48
C ASP A 3 18.22 3.49 2.69
N ASN A 4 17.10 3.17 2.07
CA ASN A 4 16.31 4.16 1.37
C ASN A 4 15.80 5.20 2.38
N PRO A 5 16.31 6.44 2.40
CA PRO A 5 15.92 7.44 3.39
C PRO A 5 14.43 7.80 3.30
N LEU A 6 13.75 7.44 2.20
CA LEU A 6 12.32 7.67 2.00
C LEU A 6 11.44 6.70 2.79
N SER A 7 11.97 5.58 3.25
CA SER A 7 11.22 4.60 4.07
C SER A 7 10.91 5.08 5.49
N ILE A 8 11.54 6.18 5.93
CA ILE A 8 11.36 6.77 7.27
C ILE A 8 10.14 7.69 7.33
N TYR A 9 9.65 8.15 6.17
CA TYR A 9 8.60 9.14 6.08
C TYR A 9 7.30 8.53 5.61
N ASP A 10 6.27 8.67 6.43
CA ASP A 10 4.93 8.13 6.19
C ASP A 10 4.02 9.05 5.36
N LYS A 11 4.51 10.26 5.01
CA LYS A 11 3.72 11.26 4.27
C LYS A 11 4.46 11.80 3.06
N GLU A 12 3.72 11.85 1.94
CA GLU A 12 4.08 12.55 0.74
C GLU A 12 3.20 13.79 0.59
N ILE A 13 3.79 14.97 0.51
CA ILE A 13 3.10 16.25 0.37
C ILE A 13 3.27 16.73 -1.05
N ILE A 14 2.18 16.77 -1.81
CA ILE A 14 2.17 17.19 -3.21
C ILE A 14 1.81 18.66 -3.28
N MET A 15 2.70 19.45 -3.86
CA MET A 15 2.59 20.90 -4.01
C MET A 15 1.86 21.27 -5.31
N ALA A 16 1.31 22.48 -5.37
CA ALA A 16 0.62 23.01 -6.55
C ALA A 16 1.51 23.12 -7.80
N ASN A 17 2.81 23.21 -7.62
CA ASN A 17 3.80 23.21 -8.71
C ASN A 17 4.21 21.81 -9.17
N GLY A 18 3.59 20.75 -8.64
CA GLY A 18 3.89 19.34 -8.94
C GLY A 18 5.06 18.76 -8.16
N THR A 19 5.69 19.51 -7.26
CA THR A 19 6.76 18.98 -6.41
C THR A 19 6.20 18.10 -5.31
N SER A 20 6.82 16.94 -5.06
CA SER A 20 6.53 16.07 -3.91
C SER A 20 7.59 16.24 -2.82
N ILE A 21 7.14 16.40 -1.59
CA ILE A 21 7.98 16.50 -0.38
C ILE A 21 7.65 15.34 0.52
N PHE A 22 8.65 14.51 0.83
CA PHE A 22 8.52 13.40 1.76
C PHE A 22 8.97 13.83 3.15
N GLY A 23 8.12 13.60 4.15
CA GLY A 23 8.44 13.99 5.51
C GLY A 23 7.34 13.69 6.51
N LYS A 24 7.63 14.03 7.77
CA LYS A 24 6.68 13.92 8.88
C LYS A 24 6.13 15.31 9.22
N ILE A 25 4.81 15.45 9.21
CA ILE A 25 4.17 16.69 9.65
C ILE A 25 4.26 16.76 11.19
N ILE A 26 5.04 17.71 11.72
CA ILE A 26 5.27 17.87 13.16
C ILE A 26 4.44 19.00 13.78
N TYR A 27 3.96 19.93 12.95
CA TYR A 27 3.11 21.03 13.38
C TYR A 27 2.24 21.50 12.22
N GLN A 28 1.01 21.91 12.51
CA GLN A 28 0.14 22.60 11.55
C GLN A 28 -0.74 23.62 12.25
N ASP A 29 -1.01 24.72 11.58
CA ASP A 29 -1.99 25.73 11.94
C ASP A 29 -2.94 26.02 10.76
N GLU A 30 -3.68 27.13 10.80
CA GLU A 30 -4.63 27.49 9.74
C GLU A 30 -3.96 27.79 8.40
N LYS A 31 -2.73 28.30 8.39
CA LYS A 31 -2.04 28.82 7.21
C LYS A 31 -0.86 27.98 6.76
N MET A 32 -0.16 27.31 7.68
CA MET A 32 1.09 26.62 7.38
C MET A 32 1.18 25.23 8.01
N ILE A 33 2.08 24.43 7.43
CA ILE A 33 2.52 23.16 8.00
C ILE A 33 4.03 23.18 8.17
N LYS A 34 4.51 22.60 9.27
CA LYS A 34 5.93 22.33 9.49
C LYS A 34 6.22 20.86 9.29
N VAL A 35 7.11 20.56 8.38
CA VAL A 35 7.46 19.20 7.96
C VAL A 35 8.90 18.93 8.33
N GLU A 36 9.15 17.84 9.01
CA GLU A 36 10.47 17.28 9.23
C GLU A 36 10.84 16.39 8.04
N THR A 37 11.96 16.70 7.40
CA THR A 37 12.50 15.97 6.26
C THR A 37 13.93 15.52 6.56
N TRP A 38 14.51 14.69 5.70
CA TRP A 38 15.91 14.24 5.87
C TRP A 38 16.94 15.38 5.78
N ILE A 39 16.57 16.52 5.16
CA ILE A 39 17.43 17.72 5.03
C ILE A 39 17.16 18.75 6.13
N GLY A 40 16.17 18.55 6.98
CA GLY A 40 15.76 19.47 8.04
C GLY A 40 14.29 19.81 8.06
N TYR A 41 13.95 20.97 8.60
CA TYR A 41 12.57 21.40 8.74
C TYR A 41 12.18 22.34 7.60
N LEU A 42 11.00 22.08 7.01
CA LEU A 42 10.39 22.96 6.01
C LEU A 42 9.10 23.54 6.58
N ILE A 43 8.85 24.82 6.27
CA ILE A 43 7.58 25.49 6.55
C ILE A 43 6.91 25.70 5.19
N ILE A 44 5.70 25.15 5.04
CA ILE A 44 4.96 25.13 3.78
C ILE A 44 3.62 25.82 4.00
N ASP A 45 3.28 26.78 3.10
CA ASP A 45 1.97 27.40 3.08
C ASP A 45 0.92 26.37 2.60
N LYS A 46 -0.17 26.20 3.35
CA LYS A 46 -1.25 25.25 3.01
C LYS A 46 -1.89 25.56 1.66
N ASN A 47 -1.93 26.80 1.22
CA ASN A 47 -2.44 27.18 -0.10
C ASN A 47 -1.63 26.59 -1.25
N GLN A 48 -0.36 26.23 -0.99
CA GLN A 48 0.50 25.58 -1.98
C GLN A 48 0.43 24.06 -1.95
N VAL A 49 -0.27 23.47 -0.99
CA VAL A 49 -0.43 22.02 -0.85
C VAL A 49 -1.68 21.58 -1.59
N VAL A 50 -1.48 20.75 -2.62
CA VAL A 50 -2.59 20.15 -3.37
C VAL A 50 -3.09 18.91 -2.66
N ARG A 51 -2.18 18.09 -2.13
CA ARG A 51 -2.53 16.80 -1.52
C ARG A 51 -1.49 16.31 -0.52
N VAL A 52 -1.94 15.59 0.49
CA VAL A 52 -1.09 14.83 1.42
C VAL A 52 -1.49 13.36 1.34
N VAL A 53 -0.57 12.51 0.93
CA VAL A 53 -0.74 11.05 0.87
C VAL A 53 -0.03 10.45 2.08
N THR A 54 -0.70 9.54 2.78
CA THR A 54 -0.10 8.79 3.88
C THR A 54 -0.01 7.33 3.46
N ASN A 55 1.20 6.81 3.38
CA ASN A 55 1.46 5.40 3.17
C ASN A 55 1.58 4.74 4.55
N ILE A 56 0.57 3.99 4.95
CA ILE A 56 0.64 3.17 6.16
C ILE A 56 1.33 1.88 5.75
N VAL A 57 2.66 1.84 5.92
CA VAL A 57 3.37 0.57 5.90
C VAL A 57 3.15 -0.03 7.29
N GLU A 58 2.23 -0.97 7.41
CA GLU A 58 2.19 -1.83 8.60
C GLU A 58 3.54 -2.54 8.67
N LYS A 59 4.36 -2.17 9.64
CA LYS A 59 5.53 -2.98 9.96
C LYS A 59 4.99 -4.35 10.32
N PRO A 60 5.47 -5.44 9.69
CA PRO A 60 5.16 -6.77 10.20
C PRO A 60 5.54 -6.76 11.67
N ASP A 61 4.61 -7.20 12.53
CA ASP A 61 4.85 -7.33 13.97
C ASP A 61 6.21 -8.00 14.14
N GLU A 62 7.19 -7.25 14.64
CA GLU A 62 8.44 -7.83 15.11
C GLU A 62 8.02 -8.73 16.27
N GLN A 63 7.84 -10.03 15.98
CA GLN A 63 7.67 -11.01 17.02
C GLN A 63 8.92 -10.91 17.89
N TYR A 64 8.73 -10.36 19.08
CA TYR A 64 9.75 -10.37 20.11
C TYR A 64 10.14 -11.83 20.36
N VAL A 65 11.28 -12.24 19.84
CA VAL A 65 11.91 -13.53 20.15
C VAL A 65 12.69 -13.30 21.42
N PRO A 66 12.31 -13.92 22.55
CA PRO A 66 13.08 -13.82 23.77
C PRO A 66 14.52 -14.27 23.53
N PRO A 67 15.51 -13.59 24.11
CA PRO A 67 16.94 -13.91 23.88
C PRO A 67 17.32 -15.37 24.23
N GLU A 68 16.54 -16.05 25.04
CA GLU A 68 16.76 -17.44 25.43
C GLU A 68 16.50 -18.45 24.29
N LEU A 69 15.70 -18.08 23.27
CA LEU A 69 15.47 -18.93 22.10
C LEU A 69 16.46 -18.70 20.96
N ALA A 70 17.26 -17.64 21.04
CA ALA A 70 18.28 -17.31 20.03
C ALA A 70 19.59 -18.11 20.21
N SER A 71 19.77 -18.83 21.34
CA SER A 71 21.01 -19.54 21.64
C SER A 71 21.10 -20.94 21.02
N ASP A 72 20.01 -21.51 20.48
CA ASP A 72 20.00 -22.87 19.94
C ASP A 72 20.09 -22.97 18.41
N ILE A 73 20.21 -21.84 17.71
CA ILE A 73 20.46 -21.84 16.26
C ILE A 73 21.99 -21.73 16.01
N LYS A 74 22.69 -22.81 16.32
CA LYS A 74 24.03 -23.03 15.77
C LYS A 74 23.92 -23.93 14.55
N ASP A 75 23.64 -23.34 13.41
CA ASP A 75 23.97 -23.92 12.11
C ASP A 75 24.63 -22.84 11.25
N ASP A 76 25.94 -22.86 11.27
CA ASP A 76 26.84 -22.09 10.40
C ASP A 76 26.71 -22.56 8.95
N LYS A 77 25.58 -22.23 8.29
CA LYS A 77 25.49 -22.28 6.83
C LYS A 77 25.35 -20.85 6.32
N PRO A 78 26.27 -20.38 5.48
CA PRO A 78 26.15 -19.08 4.89
C PRO A 78 24.84 -19.03 4.06
N ILE A 79 23.99 -18.05 4.36
CA ILE A 79 22.79 -17.77 3.56
C ILE A 79 23.31 -17.29 2.21
N THR A 80 23.34 -18.18 1.24
CA THR A 80 23.63 -17.82 -0.15
C THR A 80 22.38 -17.18 -0.70
N ILE A 81 22.36 -15.85 -0.79
CA ILE A 81 21.35 -15.10 -1.53
C ILE A 81 21.61 -15.43 -3.00
N GLN A 82 20.86 -16.37 -3.58
CA GLN A 82 20.88 -16.59 -5.01
C GLN A 82 20.24 -15.39 -5.69
N ALA A 83 21.00 -14.75 -6.57
CA ALA A 83 20.46 -13.77 -7.50
C ALA A 83 19.32 -14.43 -8.31
N PRO A 84 18.26 -13.66 -8.71
CA PRO A 84 17.15 -14.21 -9.46
C PRO A 84 17.67 -14.88 -10.75
N TYR A 85 17.48 -16.19 -10.82
CA TYR A 85 17.88 -16.99 -11.96
C TYR A 85 16.88 -16.77 -13.09
N ILE A 86 17.27 -16.05 -14.11
CA ILE A 86 16.50 -15.93 -15.35
C ILE A 86 16.77 -17.19 -16.18
N SER A 87 15.86 -18.14 -16.16
CA SER A 87 15.96 -19.32 -17.01
C SER A 87 15.79 -18.90 -18.48
N LYS A 88 16.73 -19.32 -19.31
CA LYS A 88 16.70 -19.08 -20.78
C LYS A 88 15.61 -19.87 -21.53
N THR A 89 14.79 -20.64 -20.83
CA THR A 89 13.81 -21.58 -21.41
C THR A 89 12.35 -21.17 -21.24
N GLY A 90 12.04 -19.95 -20.82
CA GLY A 90 10.64 -19.47 -20.81
C GLY A 90 9.71 -20.18 -19.82
N GLU A 91 10.19 -21.11 -19.02
CA GLU A 91 9.43 -21.66 -17.89
C GLU A 91 9.46 -20.67 -16.71
N PRO A 92 8.30 -20.38 -16.10
CA PRO A 92 8.28 -19.52 -14.93
C PRO A 92 9.16 -20.15 -13.85
N ALA A 93 10.13 -19.36 -13.34
CA ALA A 93 10.96 -19.80 -12.23
C ALA A 93 10.05 -20.23 -11.06
N PRO A 94 10.38 -21.31 -10.31
CA PRO A 94 9.63 -21.67 -9.14
C PRO A 94 9.66 -20.48 -8.17
N ILE A 95 8.49 -19.91 -7.94
CA ILE A 95 8.28 -18.87 -6.97
C ILE A 95 8.71 -19.49 -5.63
N GLY A 96 9.71 -18.89 -4.98
CA GLY A 96 10.17 -19.36 -3.66
C GLY A 96 8.96 -19.57 -2.76
N GLU A 97 8.95 -20.68 -2.02
CA GLU A 97 7.81 -21.03 -1.17
C GLU A 97 7.46 -19.84 -0.27
N PRO A 98 6.21 -19.41 -0.26
CA PRO A 98 5.78 -18.30 0.58
C PRO A 98 6.02 -18.67 2.05
N THR A 99 6.86 -17.93 2.72
CA THR A 99 7.28 -18.18 4.10
C THR A 99 6.18 -17.98 5.14
N SER A 100 5.07 -17.36 4.75
CA SER A 100 3.92 -17.11 5.61
C SER A 100 2.75 -18.03 5.27
N ARG A 101 2.14 -18.67 6.28
CA ARG A 101 0.92 -19.49 6.14
C ARG A 101 -0.37 -18.66 6.10
N VAL A 102 -0.27 -17.34 6.06
CA VAL A 102 -1.40 -16.40 6.03
C VAL A 102 -1.34 -15.56 4.75
N PRO A 103 -2.47 -15.02 4.26
CA PRO A 103 -2.46 -14.04 3.19
C PRO A 103 -1.78 -12.75 3.67
N ASN A 104 -1.15 -12.04 2.73
CA ASN A 104 -0.61 -10.71 2.99
C ASN A 104 -0.68 -9.90 1.70
N CYS A 105 -1.63 -8.97 1.62
CA CYS A 105 -1.87 -8.15 0.45
C CYS A 105 -1.21 -6.78 0.61
N VAL A 106 -0.38 -6.40 -0.35
CA VAL A 106 0.37 -5.13 -0.34
C VAL A 106 0.17 -4.38 -1.65
N LEU A 107 0.20 -3.06 -1.59
CA LEU A 107 0.19 -2.21 -2.78
C LEU A 107 1.54 -2.33 -3.50
N VAL A 108 1.49 -2.50 -4.82
CA VAL A 108 2.67 -2.52 -5.69
C VAL A 108 2.86 -1.13 -6.29
N GLY A 109 3.94 -0.45 -5.92
CA GLY A 109 4.18 0.92 -6.37
C GLY A 109 3.25 1.94 -5.70
N ASN A 110 2.77 2.91 -6.48
CA ASN A 110 1.94 4.01 -6.00
C ASN A 110 0.54 3.97 -6.62
N ILE A 111 -0.44 4.52 -5.92
CA ILE A 111 -1.77 4.78 -6.48
C ILE A 111 -1.62 5.86 -7.56
N LYS A 112 -2.08 5.54 -8.77
CA LYS A 112 -2.10 6.46 -9.91
C LYS A 112 -3.40 7.24 -9.89
N GLU A 113 -3.31 8.54 -10.15
CA GLU A 113 -4.46 9.42 -10.27
C GLU A 113 -4.56 9.96 -11.69
N ARG A 114 -5.77 9.89 -12.25
CA ARG A 114 -6.09 10.48 -13.55
C ARG A 114 -7.48 11.11 -13.52
N LYS A 115 -7.77 12.03 -14.43
CA LYS A 115 -9.12 12.54 -14.66
C LYS A 115 -9.69 11.94 -15.93
N ASP A 116 -10.96 11.61 -15.89
CA ASP A 116 -11.72 11.23 -17.09
C ASP A 116 -12.27 12.45 -17.84
N LEU A 117 -12.90 12.20 -18.99
CA LEU A 117 -13.52 13.25 -19.82
C LEU A 117 -14.72 13.94 -19.15
N SER A 118 -15.33 13.30 -18.16
CA SER A 118 -16.46 13.82 -17.39
C SER A 118 -16.01 14.66 -16.18
N GLY A 119 -14.69 14.72 -15.94
CA GLY A 119 -14.08 15.45 -14.82
C GLY A 119 -14.05 14.66 -13.51
N ASN A 120 -14.36 13.36 -13.53
CA ASN A 120 -14.18 12.49 -12.38
C ASN A 120 -12.69 12.22 -12.16
N THR A 121 -12.30 12.01 -10.90
CA THR A 121 -10.96 11.55 -10.55
C THR A 121 -10.98 10.03 -10.46
N ILE A 122 -10.06 9.36 -11.15
CA ILE A 122 -9.91 7.92 -11.12
C ILE A 122 -8.61 7.60 -10.39
N LEU A 123 -8.73 6.84 -9.31
CA LEU A 123 -7.60 6.25 -8.58
C LEU A 123 -7.44 4.80 -9.00
N SER A 124 -6.23 4.41 -9.37
CA SER A 124 -5.95 3.03 -9.80
C SER A 124 -4.60 2.56 -9.26
N GLY A 125 -4.46 1.24 -9.09
CA GLY A 125 -3.22 0.65 -8.63
C GLY A 125 -3.27 -0.87 -8.69
N GLU A 126 -2.17 -1.47 -8.25
CA GLU A 126 -1.96 -2.91 -8.24
C GLU A 126 -1.75 -3.39 -6.80
N ILE A 127 -2.38 -4.50 -6.44
CA ILE A 127 -2.24 -5.13 -5.13
C ILE A 127 -1.75 -6.55 -5.34
N LYS A 128 -0.69 -6.94 -4.63
CA LYS A 128 -0.09 -8.27 -4.70
C LYS A 128 -0.27 -8.99 -3.38
N ASN A 129 -0.66 -10.25 -3.46
CA ASN A 129 -0.61 -11.14 -2.30
C ASN A 129 0.79 -11.75 -2.19
N ILE A 130 1.57 -11.27 -1.22
CA ILE A 130 2.92 -11.79 -0.91
C ILE A 130 2.89 -12.89 0.16
N GLY A 131 1.70 -13.22 0.68
CA GLY A 131 1.50 -14.28 1.65
C GLY A 131 1.40 -15.66 1.01
N GLY A 132 1.40 -16.69 1.84
CA GLY A 132 1.38 -18.09 1.44
C GLY A 132 -0.02 -18.71 1.32
N ARG A 133 -1.06 -17.93 1.51
CA ARG A 133 -2.46 -18.34 1.38
C ARG A 133 -3.22 -17.43 0.46
N ARG A 134 -4.31 -17.95 -0.13
CA ARG A 134 -5.26 -17.15 -0.91
C ARG A 134 -5.91 -16.10 0.00
N ALA A 135 -5.99 -14.88 -0.50
CA ALA A 135 -6.80 -13.81 0.04
C ALA A 135 -8.09 -13.72 -0.77
N ASP A 136 -9.24 -13.70 -0.11
CA ASP A 136 -10.55 -13.66 -0.73
C ASP A 136 -11.21 -12.30 -0.46
N PHE A 137 -12.06 -11.82 -1.39
CA PHE A 137 -12.77 -10.54 -1.30
C PHE A 137 -11.83 -9.36 -0.98
N VAL A 138 -10.69 -9.36 -1.66
CA VAL A 138 -9.68 -8.31 -1.46
C VAL A 138 -10.24 -6.96 -1.87
N LYS A 139 -10.15 -5.99 -0.98
CA LYS A 139 -10.63 -4.62 -1.18
C LYS A 139 -9.65 -3.61 -0.64
N ILE A 140 -9.63 -2.45 -1.26
CA ILE A 140 -8.91 -1.27 -0.77
C ILE A 140 -9.92 -0.25 -0.26
N ASN A 141 -9.76 0.19 0.97
CA ASN A 141 -10.52 1.28 1.57
C ASN A 141 -9.64 2.53 1.53
N ILE A 142 -10.15 3.59 0.91
CA ILE A 142 -9.45 4.86 0.83
C ILE A 142 -10.24 5.87 1.67
N VAL A 143 -9.58 6.43 2.68
CA VAL A 143 -10.13 7.45 3.58
C VAL A 143 -9.65 8.81 3.10
N PHE A 144 -10.53 9.58 2.49
CA PHE A 144 -10.25 10.92 1.98
C PHE A 144 -10.39 11.94 3.10
N ARG A 145 -9.39 12.77 3.24
CA ARG A 145 -9.44 13.93 4.14
C ARG A 145 -9.98 15.13 3.35
N LYS A 146 -11.17 15.60 3.71
CA LYS A 146 -11.88 16.65 2.99
C LYS A 146 -11.33 18.04 3.29
N ASN A 147 -10.92 18.27 4.53
CA ASN A 147 -10.43 19.56 5.00
C ASN A 147 -9.39 19.41 6.14
N TRP A 148 -8.85 20.54 6.54
CA TRP A 148 -7.87 20.60 7.63
C TRP A 148 -8.49 20.40 9.02
N SER A 149 -9.82 20.52 9.15
CA SER A 149 -10.56 20.26 10.40
C SER A 149 -10.69 18.79 10.73
N GLY A 150 -10.35 17.90 9.78
CA GLY A 150 -10.31 16.46 10.00
C GLY A 150 -11.54 15.71 9.47
N ASP A 151 -12.44 16.37 8.72
CA ASP A 151 -13.55 15.67 8.07
C ASP A 151 -13.04 14.67 7.06
N THR A 152 -13.57 13.45 7.14
CA THR A 152 -13.14 12.33 6.29
C THR A 152 -14.33 11.68 5.60
N GLU A 153 -14.08 11.09 4.45
CA GLU A 153 -15.03 10.25 3.73
C GLU A 153 -14.31 8.99 3.21
N THR A 154 -14.89 7.83 3.47
CA THR A 154 -14.29 6.56 3.06
C THR A 154 -14.97 6.03 1.81
N ARG A 155 -14.17 5.56 0.88
CA ARG A 155 -14.61 4.83 -0.33
C ARG A 155 -13.89 3.50 -0.39
N THR A 156 -14.59 2.48 -0.89
CA THR A 156 -14.07 1.12 -1.03
C THR A 156 -14.11 0.69 -2.50
N ALA A 157 -13.03 0.08 -2.97
CA ALA A 157 -12.99 -0.61 -4.26
C ALA A 157 -12.53 -2.05 -4.06
N PHE A 158 -13.14 -2.98 -4.80
CA PHE A 158 -12.66 -4.36 -4.85
C PHE A 158 -11.49 -4.47 -5.82
N VAL A 159 -10.61 -5.43 -5.51
CA VAL A 159 -9.45 -5.75 -6.34
C VAL A 159 -9.84 -6.84 -7.32
N GLU A 160 -9.67 -6.60 -8.60
CA GLU A 160 -9.89 -7.59 -9.64
C GLU A 160 -8.68 -8.54 -9.72
N GLY A 161 -8.92 -9.81 -9.48
CA GLY A 161 -7.90 -10.85 -9.43
C GLY A 161 -8.39 -12.15 -10.05
N SER A 162 -8.23 -13.25 -9.33
CA SER A 162 -8.61 -14.58 -9.79
C SER A 162 -10.07 -14.89 -9.51
N TYR A 163 -10.73 -15.58 -10.46
CA TYR A 163 -12.06 -16.13 -10.24
C TYR A 163 -12.00 -17.34 -9.31
N VAL A 164 -12.81 -17.30 -8.26
CA VAL A 164 -12.94 -18.37 -7.29
C VAL A 164 -14.42 -18.64 -7.00
N THR A 165 -14.82 -19.91 -7.08
CA THR A 165 -16.16 -20.35 -6.64
C THR A 165 -16.04 -20.90 -5.23
N PHE A 166 -16.84 -20.37 -4.32
CA PHE A 166 -16.85 -20.78 -2.91
C PHE A 166 -17.82 -21.95 -2.72
N GLU A 167 -17.27 -23.11 -2.39
CA GLU A 167 -18.04 -24.33 -2.22
C GLU A 167 -19.15 -24.16 -1.16
N GLY A 168 -20.33 -24.70 -1.46
CA GLY A 168 -21.48 -24.64 -0.56
C GLY A 168 -22.23 -23.30 -0.50
N THR A 169 -21.70 -22.23 -1.12
CA THR A 169 -22.33 -20.90 -1.10
C THR A 169 -23.02 -20.54 -2.40
N GLY A 170 -22.62 -21.15 -3.53
CA GLY A 170 -23.03 -20.76 -4.89
C GLY A 170 -22.45 -19.41 -5.35
N ILE A 171 -21.53 -18.83 -4.59
CA ILE A 171 -20.90 -17.53 -4.91
C ILE A 171 -19.64 -17.78 -5.74
N THR A 172 -19.53 -17.04 -6.85
CA THR A 172 -18.28 -16.90 -7.64
C THR A 172 -17.86 -15.45 -7.61
N SER A 173 -16.61 -15.19 -7.25
CA SER A 173 -16.04 -13.85 -7.20
C SER A 173 -14.71 -13.80 -7.95
N ASN A 174 -14.38 -12.66 -8.57
CA ASN A 174 -13.09 -12.37 -9.18
C ASN A 174 -12.18 -11.54 -8.25
N ASN A 175 -12.54 -11.40 -6.98
CA ASN A 175 -11.81 -10.55 -6.02
C ASN A 175 -10.88 -11.35 -5.11
N SER A 176 -10.36 -12.48 -5.60
CA SER A 176 -9.41 -13.30 -4.86
C SER A 176 -8.00 -13.17 -5.44
N LEU A 177 -7.00 -13.16 -4.55
CA LEU A 177 -5.59 -13.18 -4.93
C LEU A 177 -4.94 -14.46 -4.42
N LEU A 178 -4.50 -15.30 -5.34
CA LEU A 178 -3.68 -16.46 -5.02
C LEU A 178 -2.30 -16.02 -4.48
N PRO A 179 -1.56 -16.89 -3.77
CA PRO A 179 -0.19 -16.60 -3.37
C PRO A 179 0.66 -16.14 -4.55
N GLY A 180 1.32 -14.99 -4.41
CA GLY A 180 2.14 -14.38 -5.44
C GLY A 180 1.37 -13.66 -6.56
N ALA A 181 0.04 -13.78 -6.63
CA ALA A 181 -0.77 -13.11 -7.65
C ALA A 181 -0.91 -11.61 -7.39
N THR A 182 -1.02 -10.87 -8.49
CA THR A 182 -1.31 -9.43 -8.50
C THR A 182 -2.69 -9.21 -9.08
N GLY A 183 -3.46 -8.31 -8.47
CA GLY A 183 -4.73 -7.83 -8.98
C GLY A 183 -4.72 -6.32 -9.12
N THR A 184 -5.70 -5.78 -9.81
CA THR A 184 -5.83 -4.34 -10.04
C THR A 184 -7.09 -3.79 -9.39
N PHE A 185 -7.06 -2.52 -9.03
CA PHE A 185 -8.27 -1.82 -8.62
C PHE A 185 -8.40 -0.50 -9.37
N GLU A 186 -9.63 -0.10 -9.56
CA GLU A 186 -9.99 1.22 -10.06
C GLU A 186 -11.13 1.78 -9.21
N MET A 187 -10.95 3.02 -8.72
CA MET A 187 -11.93 3.73 -7.92
C MET A 187 -12.27 5.05 -8.59
N ILE A 188 -13.54 5.22 -8.94
CA ILE A 188 -14.02 6.46 -9.54
C ILE A 188 -14.53 7.38 -8.43
N ILE A 189 -13.93 8.56 -8.35
CA ILE A 189 -14.35 9.66 -7.48
C ILE A 189 -15.08 10.67 -8.33
N PRO A 190 -16.41 10.80 -8.18
CA PRO A 190 -17.21 11.71 -8.97
C PRO A 190 -16.76 13.17 -8.77
N LYS A 191 -16.95 14.01 -9.78
CA LYS A 191 -16.58 15.44 -9.70
C LYS A 191 -17.30 16.20 -8.59
N ASP A 192 -18.51 15.76 -8.21
CA ASP A 192 -19.33 16.32 -7.14
C ASP A 192 -18.93 15.80 -5.74
N PHE A 193 -17.99 14.86 -5.66
CA PHE A 193 -17.37 14.43 -4.40
C PHE A 193 -16.74 15.60 -3.64
N GLY A 194 -16.37 16.65 -4.35
CA GLY A 194 -15.72 17.83 -3.84
C GLY A 194 -14.19 17.65 -3.71
N GLN A 195 -13.57 18.70 -3.20
CA GLN A 195 -12.11 18.68 -3.00
C GLN A 195 -11.71 17.86 -1.78
N PHE A 196 -10.56 17.26 -1.83
CA PHE A 196 -9.89 16.61 -0.70
C PHE A 196 -8.41 16.97 -0.69
N ILE A 197 -7.84 17.08 0.50
CA ILE A 197 -6.46 17.51 0.70
C ILE A 197 -5.46 16.37 0.82
N GLY A 198 -5.97 15.14 0.93
CA GLY A 198 -5.16 13.94 1.00
C GLY A 198 -6.01 12.71 1.23
N TYR A 199 -5.37 11.55 1.25
CA TYR A 199 -6.01 10.29 1.60
C TYR A 199 -5.04 9.34 2.29
N THR A 200 -5.61 8.41 3.02
CA THR A 200 -4.94 7.22 3.53
C THR A 200 -5.64 5.99 2.97
N TYR A 201 -4.99 4.86 2.98
CA TYR A 201 -5.62 3.61 2.54
C TYR A 201 -5.26 2.45 3.47
N ASN A 202 -6.13 1.47 3.51
CA ASN A 202 -5.86 0.13 4.04
C ASN A 202 -6.39 -0.92 3.07
N ILE A 203 -5.80 -2.12 3.11
CA ILE A 203 -6.18 -3.24 2.27
C ILE A 203 -6.73 -4.32 3.20
N ASP A 204 -7.97 -4.74 2.93
CA ASP A 204 -8.65 -5.78 3.68
C ASP A 204 -8.91 -6.99 2.79
N TRP A 205 -8.95 -8.16 3.40
CA TRP A 205 -9.31 -9.43 2.75
C TRP A 205 -9.92 -10.40 3.76
N GLU A 206 -10.53 -11.44 3.24
CA GLU A 206 -11.04 -12.55 4.00
C GLU A 206 -10.28 -13.83 3.66
N VAL A 207 -10.44 -14.85 4.50
CA VAL A 207 -9.86 -16.19 4.29
C VAL A 207 -10.98 -17.20 4.37
N TYR A 208 -11.46 -17.66 3.23
CA TYR A 208 -12.40 -18.77 3.14
C TYR A 208 -11.64 -20.11 3.11
N ARG A 209 -12.18 -21.06 3.85
CA ARG A 209 -11.64 -22.45 3.93
C ARG A 209 -12.27 -23.34 2.90
#